data_08bad4e0d04ecdcb1e48c5fff4a46f1e
#
_entry.id   08bad4e0d04ecdcb1e48c5fff4a46f1e
#
_cell.length_a   1.000
_cell.length_b   1.000
_cell.length_c   1.000
_cell.angle_alpha   90.00
_cell.angle_beta   90.00
_cell.angle_gamma   90.00
#
_symmetry.space_group_name_H-M   'P 1'
#
loop_
_entity.id
_entity.type
_entity.pdbx_description
1 polymer ?
#
loop_
_entity_poly.entity_id
_entity_poly.type
_entity_poly.pdbx_seq_one_letter_code
_entity_poly.pdbx_strand_id
1 'polypeptide(L)'
;MPMRRLAAGFTIIELLTVVAILAVLATIGIPSMRDLIASTKVKGAASDVFASLIFARSEAVKRNAGVDIVPGDASNWGAGWIVRPVGTAVDLSVQEAITGEVSVNGPAFTIRYRGDGRLIDATTGSLLGSDVSFTFLSSVHSHIYMRCITIDPSGRPSVRIDGDQNNANGCN
;
A
#
# COMPACT_ATOMS: atom_id res chain seq x y z
N MET A 1 -15.85 -64.37 -13.23
CA MET A 1 -16.98 -63.44 -13.38
C MET A 1 -16.58 -62.10 -12.76
N PRO A 2 -16.49 -61.00 -13.50
CA PRO A 2 -16.20 -59.70 -12.92
C PRO A 2 -17.46 -59.15 -12.26
N MET A 3 -17.36 -58.86 -10.94
CA MET A 3 -18.42 -58.13 -10.23
C MET A 3 -18.54 -56.71 -10.80
N ARG A 4 -19.62 -56.43 -11.46
CA ARG A 4 -20.01 -55.10 -11.94
C ARG A 4 -20.41 -54.28 -10.69
N ARG A 5 -19.53 -53.37 -10.26
CA ARG A 5 -19.88 -52.38 -9.22
C ARG A 5 -20.93 -51.45 -9.80
N LEU A 6 -22.13 -51.48 -9.24
CA LEU A 6 -23.18 -50.52 -9.55
C LEU A 6 -22.68 -49.14 -9.06
N ALA A 7 -22.55 -48.20 -9.97
CA ALA A 7 -22.30 -46.81 -9.62
C ALA A 7 -23.57 -46.25 -8.96
N ALA A 8 -23.50 -45.91 -7.68
CA ALA A 8 -24.57 -45.19 -7.01
C ALA A 8 -24.67 -43.76 -7.58
N GLY A 9 -25.80 -43.40 -8.12
CA GLY A 9 -26.10 -42.05 -8.58
C GLY A 9 -26.47 -41.15 -7.40
N PHE A 10 -26.16 -39.87 -7.49
CA PHE A 10 -26.59 -38.83 -6.54
C PHE A 10 -28.11 -38.63 -6.63
N THR A 11 -28.76 -38.45 -5.50
CA THR A 11 -30.19 -38.10 -5.45
C THR A 11 -30.37 -36.57 -5.56
N ILE A 12 -31.51 -36.13 -6.09
CA ILE A 12 -31.84 -34.70 -6.16
C ILE A 12 -31.87 -34.04 -4.78
N ILE A 13 -32.35 -34.77 -3.77
CA ILE A 13 -32.42 -34.26 -2.40
C ILE A 13 -31.01 -34.04 -1.81
N GLU A 14 -30.08 -34.93 -2.12
CA GLU A 14 -28.69 -34.82 -1.66
C GLU A 14 -28.00 -33.63 -2.27
N LEU A 15 -28.24 -33.33 -3.58
CA LEU A 15 -27.73 -32.13 -4.24
C LEU A 15 -28.33 -30.86 -3.61
N LEU A 16 -29.65 -30.83 -3.37
CA LEU A 16 -30.31 -29.68 -2.75
C LEU A 16 -29.82 -29.41 -1.34
N THR A 17 -29.58 -30.43 -0.53
CA THR A 17 -29.06 -30.26 0.83
C THR A 17 -27.63 -29.72 0.82
N VAL A 18 -26.76 -30.19 -0.08
CA VAL A 18 -25.40 -29.65 -0.25
C VAL A 18 -25.42 -28.18 -0.68
N VAL A 19 -26.24 -27.83 -1.65
CA VAL A 19 -26.35 -26.42 -2.09
C VAL A 19 -26.89 -25.51 -0.98
N ALA A 20 -27.88 -26.00 -0.19
CA ALA A 20 -28.39 -25.23 0.93
C ALA A 20 -27.30 -24.97 2.00
N ILE A 21 -26.50 -25.98 2.34
CA ILE A 21 -25.37 -25.82 3.28
C ILE A 21 -24.33 -24.87 2.72
N LEU A 22 -23.95 -25.00 1.43
CA LEU A 22 -23.00 -24.11 0.79
C LEU A 22 -23.50 -22.65 0.77
N ALA A 23 -24.80 -22.42 0.53
CA ALA A 23 -25.39 -21.09 0.55
C ALA A 23 -25.25 -20.44 1.95
N VAL A 24 -25.50 -21.19 3.02
CA VAL A 24 -25.32 -20.70 4.39
C VAL A 24 -23.84 -20.38 4.69
N LEU A 25 -22.91 -21.25 4.31
CA LEU A 25 -21.49 -21.03 4.51
C LEU A 25 -20.98 -19.82 3.71
N ALA A 26 -21.48 -19.60 2.50
CA ALA A 26 -21.12 -18.48 1.66
C ALA A 26 -21.48 -17.11 2.28
N THR A 27 -22.59 -17.03 3.02
CA THR A 27 -23.00 -15.77 3.67
C THR A 27 -22.01 -15.27 4.72
N ILE A 28 -21.26 -16.17 5.36
CA ILE A 28 -20.25 -15.86 6.38
C ILE A 28 -18.86 -15.71 5.72
N GLY A 29 -18.56 -16.57 4.75
CA GLY A 29 -17.22 -16.63 4.14
C GLY A 29 -16.90 -15.44 3.22
N ILE A 30 -17.88 -14.98 2.44
CA ILE A 30 -17.66 -13.91 1.45
C ILE A 30 -17.31 -12.55 2.11
N PRO A 31 -17.98 -12.06 3.17
CA PRO A 31 -17.60 -10.82 3.83
C PRO A 31 -16.18 -10.85 4.39
N SER A 32 -15.85 -11.92 5.10
CA SER A 32 -14.51 -12.08 5.69
C SER A 32 -13.39 -12.08 4.65
N MET A 33 -13.63 -12.64 3.46
CA MET A 33 -12.66 -12.64 2.37
C MET A 33 -12.47 -11.23 1.79
N ARG A 34 -13.52 -10.43 1.69
CA ARG A 34 -13.42 -9.03 1.22
C ARG A 34 -12.55 -8.18 2.15
N ASP A 35 -12.73 -8.32 3.45
CA ASP A 35 -11.94 -7.60 4.46
C ASP A 35 -10.46 -8.01 4.40
N LEU A 36 -10.19 -9.30 4.20
CA LEU A 36 -8.82 -9.79 4.02
C LEU A 36 -8.16 -9.18 2.76
N ILE A 37 -8.88 -9.15 1.65
CA ILE A 37 -8.39 -8.56 0.40
C ILE A 37 -8.12 -7.06 0.58
N ALA A 38 -9.06 -6.32 1.18
CA ALA A 38 -8.91 -4.89 1.41
C ALA A 38 -7.73 -4.60 2.35
N SER A 39 -7.59 -5.35 3.45
CA SER A 39 -6.45 -5.24 4.37
C SER A 39 -5.11 -5.52 3.65
N THR A 40 -5.08 -6.52 2.77
CA THR A 40 -3.88 -6.87 1.99
C THR A 40 -3.52 -5.76 0.99
N LYS A 41 -4.50 -5.13 0.35
CA LYS A 41 -4.28 -3.99 -0.54
C LYS A 41 -3.70 -2.77 0.19
N VAL A 42 -4.23 -2.42 1.37
CA VAL A 42 -3.70 -1.33 2.21
C VAL A 42 -2.26 -1.62 2.63
N LYS A 43 -1.96 -2.85 3.03
CA LYS A 43 -0.59 -3.29 3.36
C LYS A 43 0.34 -3.20 2.15
N GLY A 44 -0.11 -3.66 0.98
CA GLY A 44 0.64 -3.61 -0.27
C GLY A 44 1.02 -2.19 -0.63
N ALA A 45 0.04 -1.27 -0.68
CA ALA A 45 0.27 0.14 -0.99
C ALA A 45 1.29 0.80 -0.04
N ALA A 46 1.18 0.54 1.27
CA ALA A 46 2.16 1.03 2.23
C ALA A 46 3.56 0.43 1.99
N SER A 47 3.64 -0.86 1.67
CA SER A 47 4.93 -1.52 1.37
C SER A 47 5.59 -0.96 0.12
N ASP A 48 4.82 -0.63 -0.92
CA ASP A 48 5.34 -0.08 -2.18
C ASP A 48 5.94 1.31 -1.98
N VAL A 49 5.25 2.19 -1.23
CA VAL A 49 5.81 3.51 -0.87
C VAL A 49 7.05 3.35 0.01
N PHE A 50 7.01 2.47 1.02
CA PHE A 50 8.15 2.22 1.89
C PHE A 50 9.37 1.72 1.10
N ALA A 51 9.17 0.76 0.19
CA ALA A 51 10.24 0.24 -0.67
C ALA A 51 10.84 1.34 -1.56
N SER A 52 9.97 2.20 -2.13
CA SER A 52 10.40 3.33 -2.97
C SER A 52 11.21 4.37 -2.19
N LEU A 53 10.84 4.63 -0.92
CA LEU A 53 11.60 5.52 -0.02
C LEU A 53 13.00 4.97 0.28
N ILE A 54 13.10 3.67 0.63
CA ILE A 54 14.39 3.00 0.86
C ILE A 54 15.23 2.99 -0.42
N PHE A 55 14.62 2.68 -1.57
CA PHE A 55 15.29 2.67 -2.86
C PHE A 55 15.84 4.06 -3.21
N ALA A 56 15.01 5.10 -3.15
CA ALA A 56 15.43 6.47 -3.46
C ALA A 56 16.57 6.95 -2.56
N ARG A 57 16.47 6.66 -1.25
CA ARG A 57 17.53 6.96 -0.29
C ARG A 57 18.84 6.25 -0.64
N SER A 58 18.77 4.95 -0.97
CA SER A 58 19.96 4.17 -1.31
C SER A 58 20.62 4.66 -2.60
N GLU A 59 19.83 5.04 -3.60
CA GLU A 59 20.33 5.62 -4.86
C GLU A 59 20.93 7.01 -4.66
N ALA A 60 20.35 7.83 -3.76
CA ALA A 60 20.92 9.13 -3.40
C ALA A 60 22.32 8.98 -2.77
N VAL A 61 22.47 8.08 -1.81
CA VAL A 61 23.75 7.79 -1.15
C VAL A 61 24.75 7.19 -2.13
N LYS A 62 24.34 6.20 -2.92
CA LYS A 62 25.19 5.54 -3.91
C LYS A 62 25.74 6.52 -4.95
N ARG A 63 24.94 7.47 -5.41
CA ARG A 63 25.31 8.48 -6.40
C ARG A 63 25.99 9.71 -5.79
N ASN A 64 25.95 9.83 -4.48
CA ASN A 64 26.30 11.07 -3.76
C ASN A 64 25.62 12.32 -4.37
N ALA A 65 24.35 12.17 -4.76
CA ALA A 65 23.56 13.17 -5.47
C ALA A 65 22.09 13.11 -5.05
N GLY A 66 21.33 14.18 -5.32
CA GLY A 66 19.92 14.24 -5.01
C GLY A 66 19.09 13.23 -5.82
N VAL A 67 18.13 12.58 -5.15
CA VAL A 67 17.11 11.72 -5.78
C VAL A 67 15.72 12.15 -5.31
N ASP A 68 14.84 12.35 -6.27
CA ASP A 68 13.45 12.76 -6.07
C ASP A 68 12.50 11.58 -6.14
N ILE A 69 11.49 11.61 -5.29
CA ILE A 69 10.26 10.83 -5.44
C ILE A 69 9.15 11.83 -5.74
N VAL A 70 8.64 11.79 -6.96
CA VAL A 70 7.65 12.74 -7.48
C VAL A 70 6.30 12.03 -7.58
N PRO A 71 5.24 12.53 -6.96
CA PRO A 71 3.90 11.97 -7.16
C PRO A 71 3.46 12.13 -8.61
N GLY A 72 2.71 11.18 -9.14
CA GLY A 72 2.28 11.12 -10.55
C GLY A 72 1.32 12.24 -10.95
N ASP A 73 0.55 12.76 -9.99
CA ASP A 73 -0.29 13.94 -10.12
C ASP A 73 -0.04 14.87 -8.92
N ALA A 74 -0.12 16.16 -9.11
CA ALA A 74 0.23 17.20 -8.13
C ALA A 74 -0.36 16.89 -6.73
N SER A 75 0.46 16.35 -5.84
CA SER A 75 0.13 15.88 -4.50
C SER A 75 -0.74 14.61 -4.36
N ASN A 76 -1.13 13.96 -5.44
CA ASN A 76 -1.89 12.71 -5.39
C ASN A 76 -0.98 11.49 -5.50
N TRP A 77 -0.57 10.94 -4.38
CA TRP A 77 0.25 9.72 -4.30
C TRP A 77 -0.49 8.46 -4.74
N GLY A 78 -1.83 8.48 -4.72
CA GLY A 78 -2.64 7.39 -5.26
C GLY A 78 -2.55 7.24 -6.78
N ALA A 79 -2.16 8.31 -7.50
CA ALA A 79 -1.92 8.26 -8.94
C ALA A 79 -0.57 7.62 -9.34
N GLY A 80 0.17 7.08 -8.36
CA GLY A 80 1.51 6.54 -8.54
C GLY A 80 2.59 7.58 -8.31
N TRP A 81 3.85 7.19 -8.52
CA TRP A 81 5.02 8.06 -8.32
C TRP A 81 6.21 7.60 -9.14
N ILE A 82 7.15 8.49 -9.32
CA ILE A 82 8.38 8.26 -10.07
C ILE A 82 9.58 8.56 -9.18
N VAL A 83 10.57 7.67 -9.19
CA VAL A 83 11.88 7.90 -8.55
C VAL A 83 12.88 8.27 -9.61
N ARG A 84 13.53 9.45 -9.50
CA ARG A 84 14.52 9.92 -10.47
C ARG A 84 15.62 10.74 -9.81
N PRO A 85 16.84 10.76 -10.39
CA PRO A 85 17.90 11.65 -9.94
C PRO A 85 17.53 13.11 -10.26
N VAL A 86 17.91 14.01 -9.38
CA VAL A 86 17.69 15.46 -9.58
C VAL A 86 18.38 15.94 -10.86
N GLY A 87 17.65 16.72 -11.66
CA GLY A 87 18.19 17.31 -12.89
C GLY A 87 18.29 16.36 -14.08
N THR A 88 17.70 15.16 -14.00
CA THR A 88 17.66 14.21 -15.11
C THR A 88 16.22 13.89 -15.52
N ALA A 89 16.05 13.47 -16.77
CA ALA A 89 14.78 12.94 -17.27
C ALA A 89 14.73 11.39 -17.23
N VAL A 90 15.73 10.76 -16.62
CA VAL A 90 15.82 9.30 -16.56
C VAL A 90 15.16 8.79 -15.27
N ASP A 91 14.10 8.04 -15.41
CA ASP A 91 13.40 7.43 -14.28
C ASP A 91 14.12 6.16 -13.82
N LEU A 92 14.43 6.06 -12.53
CA LEU A 92 15.03 4.90 -11.91
C LEU A 92 13.96 3.84 -11.57
N SER A 93 12.78 4.31 -11.22
CA SER A 93 11.63 3.47 -10.92
C SER A 93 10.36 4.26 -11.19
N VAL A 94 9.37 3.58 -11.74
CA VAL A 94 8.02 4.11 -11.96
C VAL A 94 7.05 3.18 -11.25
N GLN A 95 6.24 3.74 -10.37
CA GLN A 95 5.16 3.05 -9.71
C GLN A 95 3.84 3.51 -10.34
N GLU A 96 3.07 2.55 -10.82
CA GLU A 96 1.74 2.82 -11.37
C GLU A 96 0.74 3.25 -10.29
N ALA A 97 -0.41 3.77 -10.72
CA ALA A 97 -1.48 4.17 -9.83
C ALA A 97 -1.94 3.01 -8.93
N ILE A 98 -2.14 3.30 -7.66
CA ILE A 98 -2.69 2.35 -6.70
C ILE A 98 -4.14 2.10 -7.07
N THR A 99 -4.44 0.87 -7.49
CA THR A 99 -5.78 0.47 -7.89
C THR A 99 -6.57 -0.12 -6.73
N GLY A 100 -7.88 0.08 -6.77
CA GLY A 100 -8.82 -0.49 -5.82
C GLY A 100 -9.21 0.49 -4.71
N GLU A 101 -9.70 -0.04 -3.61
CA GLU A 101 -10.34 0.69 -2.51
C GLU A 101 -9.32 1.19 -1.48
N VAL A 102 -8.18 1.74 -1.94
CA VAL A 102 -7.13 2.29 -1.07
C VAL A 102 -7.00 3.78 -1.33
N SER A 103 -7.12 4.56 -0.27
CA SER A 103 -6.81 5.99 -0.27
C SER A 103 -5.42 6.21 0.33
N VAL A 104 -4.62 7.02 -0.35
CA VAL A 104 -3.27 7.38 0.08
C VAL A 104 -3.21 8.88 0.28
N ASN A 105 -2.96 9.30 1.52
CA ASN A 105 -2.65 10.69 1.82
C ASN A 105 -1.15 10.80 2.09
N GLY A 106 -0.50 11.74 1.45
CA GLY A 106 0.93 11.97 1.57
C GLY A 106 1.25 13.46 1.48
N PRO A 107 2.53 13.83 1.54
CA PRO A 107 2.93 15.24 1.45
C PRO A 107 2.56 15.83 0.09
N ALA A 108 2.14 17.11 0.09
CA ALA A 108 1.80 17.83 -1.14
C ALA A 108 3.04 18.37 -1.88
N PHE A 109 4.16 17.68 -1.78
CA PHE A 109 5.43 18.07 -2.39
C PHE A 109 6.26 16.85 -2.77
N THR A 110 7.25 17.07 -3.64
CA THR A 110 8.26 16.09 -4.01
C THR A 110 9.17 15.78 -2.82
N ILE A 111 9.32 14.51 -2.49
CA ILE A 111 10.28 14.07 -1.48
C ILE A 111 11.67 14.04 -2.13
N ARG A 112 12.63 14.73 -1.56
CA ARG A 112 14.02 14.73 -2.03
C ARG A 112 14.97 14.20 -0.99
N TYR A 113 15.72 13.16 -1.36
CA TYR A 113 16.87 12.69 -0.63
C TYR A 113 18.14 13.37 -1.14
N ARG A 114 18.97 13.88 -0.21
CA ARG A 114 20.31 14.35 -0.50
C ARG A 114 21.31 13.17 -0.55
N GLY A 115 22.49 13.38 -1.13
CA GLY A 115 23.51 12.35 -1.24
C GLY A 115 24.03 11.76 0.09
N ASP A 116 23.73 12.38 1.23
CA ASP A 116 23.99 11.82 2.57
C ASP A 116 22.80 11.01 3.14
N GLY A 117 21.73 10.86 2.35
CA GLY A 117 20.52 10.11 2.71
C GLY A 117 19.54 10.86 3.62
N ARG A 118 19.73 12.18 3.84
CA ARG A 118 18.80 13.03 4.61
C ARG A 118 17.75 13.66 3.71
N LEU A 119 16.60 13.98 4.28
CA LEU A 119 15.56 14.71 3.57
C LEU A 119 15.89 16.20 3.46
N ILE A 120 15.63 16.75 2.29
CA ILE A 120 15.68 18.18 2.04
C ILE A 120 14.41 18.65 1.33
N ASP A 121 14.09 19.90 1.53
CA ASP A 121 13.08 20.59 0.75
C ASP A 121 13.55 20.70 -0.71
N ALA A 122 12.72 20.22 -1.63
CA ALA A 122 13.06 20.17 -3.06
C ALA A 122 13.19 21.58 -3.70
N THR A 123 12.59 22.60 -3.07
CA THR A 123 12.56 23.98 -3.57
C THR A 123 13.72 24.80 -2.99
N THR A 124 13.92 24.73 -1.68
CA THR A 124 14.92 25.56 -0.98
C THR A 124 16.26 24.86 -0.81
N GLY A 125 16.32 23.52 -0.92
CA GLY A 125 17.51 22.72 -0.67
C GLY A 125 17.92 22.62 0.81
N SER A 126 17.13 23.20 1.73
CA SER A 126 17.38 23.15 3.16
C SER A 126 16.93 21.80 3.76
N LEU A 127 17.56 21.38 4.86
CA LEU A 127 17.13 20.18 5.58
C LEU A 127 15.72 20.36 6.10
N LEU A 128 14.89 19.32 5.95
CA LEU A 128 13.58 19.28 6.60
C LEU A 128 13.76 19.16 8.12
N GLY A 129 13.04 20.01 8.85
CA GLY A 129 13.09 20.05 10.32
C GLY A 129 12.01 19.22 11.00
N SER A 130 11.07 18.66 10.23
CA SER A 130 9.95 17.88 10.73
C SER A 130 9.80 16.56 9.97
N ASP A 131 9.09 15.63 10.60
CA ASP A 131 8.75 14.35 9.98
C ASP A 131 7.80 14.54 8.80
N VAL A 132 7.95 13.67 7.80
CA VAL A 132 7.03 13.54 6.66
C VAL A 132 6.21 12.28 6.85
N SER A 133 4.90 12.37 6.69
CA SER A 133 4.01 11.24 6.93
C SER A 133 3.15 10.89 5.72
N PHE A 134 2.87 9.60 5.59
CA PHE A 134 1.86 9.03 4.69
C PHE A 134 0.87 8.24 5.49
N THR A 135 -0.39 8.27 5.08
CA THR A 135 -1.45 7.41 5.61
C THR A 135 -2.10 6.62 4.50
N PHE A 136 -2.34 5.34 4.76
CA PHE A 136 -2.96 4.40 3.85
C PHE A 136 -4.19 3.81 4.52
N LEU A 137 -5.35 4.03 3.95
CA LEU A 137 -6.62 3.59 4.51
C LEU A 137 -7.49 2.92 3.44
N SER A 138 -8.41 2.06 3.86
CA SER A 138 -9.45 1.57 2.96
C SER A 138 -10.51 2.66 2.78
N SER A 139 -10.86 2.99 1.54
CA SER A 139 -11.91 3.95 1.22
C SER A 139 -13.33 3.41 1.44
N VAL A 140 -13.48 2.09 1.61
CA VAL A 140 -14.78 1.39 1.71
C VAL A 140 -14.97 0.75 3.08
N HIS A 141 -13.92 0.20 3.68
CA HIS A 141 -13.99 -0.56 4.93
C HIS A 141 -13.32 0.21 6.07
N SER A 142 -14.11 0.99 6.83
CA SER A 142 -13.61 1.84 7.92
C SER A 142 -13.02 1.07 9.11
N HIS A 143 -13.33 -0.22 9.25
CA HIS A 143 -12.81 -1.09 10.31
C HIS A 143 -11.42 -1.69 10.01
N ILE A 144 -10.88 -1.46 8.80
CA ILE A 144 -9.53 -1.89 8.46
C ILE A 144 -8.54 -0.86 9.02
N TYR A 145 -7.58 -1.35 9.80
CA TYR A 145 -6.52 -0.52 10.38
C TYR A 145 -5.73 0.23 9.31
N MET A 146 -5.65 1.54 9.50
CA MET A 146 -4.80 2.42 8.71
C MET A 146 -3.33 2.03 8.87
N ARG A 147 -2.56 2.20 7.82
CA ARG A 147 -1.11 2.08 7.84
C ARG A 147 -0.48 3.46 7.71
N CYS A 148 0.57 3.67 8.48
CA CYS A 148 1.26 4.93 8.54
C CYS A 148 2.73 4.72 8.20
N ILE A 149 3.27 5.57 7.34
CA ILE A 149 4.71 5.68 7.13
C ILE A 149 5.12 7.05 7.62
N THR A 150 6.11 7.08 8.48
CA THR A 150 6.74 8.33 8.94
C THR A 150 8.21 8.30 8.53
N ILE A 151 8.69 9.38 7.94
CA ILE A 151 10.07 9.57 7.55
C ILE A 151 10.63 10.67 8.43
N ASP A 152 11.62 10.36 9.25
CA ASP A 152 12.30 11.35 10.07
C ASP A 152 13.22 12.26 9.23
N PRO A 153 13.67 13.41 9.72
CA PRO A 153 14.59 14.31 9.00
C PRO A 153 15.93 13.67 8.63
N SER A 154 16.30 12.55 9.28
CA SER A 154 17.47 11.75 8.91
C SER A 154 17.25 10.89 7.65
N GLY A 155 16.02 10.90 7.13
CA GLY A 155 15.62 10.15 5.93
C GLY A 155 15.30 8.69 6.18
N ARG A 156 15.01 8.28 7.41
CA ARG A 156 14.65 6.91 7.77
C ARG A 156 13.14 6.74 7.75
N PRO A 157 12.57 5.94 6.85
CA PRO A 157 11.17 5.60 6.91
C PRO A 157 10.90 4.56 7.99
N SER A 158 9.78 4.70 8.68
CA SER A 158 9.23 3.73 9.61
C SER A 158 7.78 3.44 9.29
N VAL A 159 7.33 2.21 9.51
CA VAL A 159 5.94 1.80 9.29
C VAL A 159 5.29 1.53 10.63
N ARG A 160 4.08 2.07 10.82
CA ARG A 160 3.24 1.79 11.99
C ARG A 160 1.85 1.38 11.55
N ILE A 161 1.15 0.69 12.44
CA ILE A 161 -0.29 0.46 12.33
C ILE A 161 -0.94 1.48 13.25
N ASP A 162 -1.98 2.12 12.79
CA ASP A 162 -2.80 2.97 13.64
C ASP A 162 -3.43 2.15 14.76
N GLY A 163 -3.26 2.59 16.02
CA GLY A 163 -3.62 1.78 17.19
C GLY A 163 -5.09 1.88 17.58
N ASP A 164 -5.78 2.97 17.23
CA ASP A 164 -7.12 3.28 17.73
C ASP A 164 -8.24 3.10 16.70
N GLN A 165 -7.93 2.72 15.47
CA GLN A 165 -8.87 2.57 14.35
C GLN A 165 -9.65 3.85 14.00
N ASN A 166 -9.18 5.00 14.44
CA ASN A 166 -9.82 6.25 14.15
C ASN A 166 -9.14 6.97 12.98
N ASN A 167 -9.58 6.65 11.77
CA ASN A 167 -9.02 7.23 10.54
C ASN A 167 -9.12 8.77 10.46
N ALA A 168 -9.83 9.42 11.38
CA ALA A 168 -10.03 10.87 11.37
C ALA A 168 -8.94 11.65 12.13
N ASN A 169 -8.24 11.03 13.09
CA ASN A 169 -7.22 11.70 13.91
C ASN A 169 -5.78 11.47 13.39
N GLY A 170 -5.63 10.74 12.29
CA GLY A 170 -4.32 10.39 11.72
C GLY A 170 -3.65 9.23 12.47
N CYS A 171 -2.34 9.12 12.31
CA CYS A 171 -1.56 8.04 12.90
C CYS A 171 -1.16 8.35 14.35
N ASN A 172 -1.66 7.58 15.29
CA ASN A 172 -1.35 7.66 16.73
C ASN A 172 -0.56 6.43 17.21
#